data_eb1360b1837938a60bd7017d54062899
#
_entry.id   eb1360b1837938a60bd7017d54062899
#
_cell.length_a   1.000
_cell.length_b   1.000
_cell.length_c   1.000
_cell.angle_alpha   90.00
_cell.angle_beta   90.00
_cell.angle_gamma   90.00
#
_symmetry.space_group_name_H-M   'P 1'
#
loop_
_entity.id
_entity.type
_entity.pdbx_description
1 polymer ?
#
loop_
_entity_poly.entity_id
_entity_poly.type
_entity_poly.pdbx_seq_one_letter_code
_entity_poly.pdbx_strand_id
1 'polypeptide(L)'
;TRVEGNLLAAQQEIEKLALLLPPGKVDAAAVLEAVAPSARYDVFTLGEAVLAGDAVRALRIVAGLRGEGVEPTLVLWSITRELRNLWFLRRGDDLSRRAGPRLPPQQLAALERARPRAQKLPFARLASRALRADRMIKGRLAGDPWDELSLLCAEFCGMRPLR
;
A
#
# COMPACT_ATOMS: atom_id res chain seq x y z
N THR A 1 -2.77 4.87 -18.72
CA THR A 1 -4.22 4.53 -18.81
C THR A 1 -4.35 3.02 -18.94
N ARG A 2 -5.28 2.37 -18.18
CA ARG A 2 -5.43 0.91 -18.09
C ARG A 2 -5.95 0.24 -19.38
N VAL A 3 -6.53 1.00 -20.28
CA VAL A 3 -7.25 0.48 -21.46
C VAL A 3 -6.72 1.03 -22.78
N GLU A 4 -5.54 1.64 -22.78
CA GLU A 4 -4.94 2.23 -23.97
C GLU A 4 -4.69 1.15 -25.03
N GLY A 5 -5.41 1.22 -26.16
CA GLY A 5 -5.34 0.24 -27.25
C GLY A 5 -6.18 -1.03 -27.09
N ASN A 6 -6.90 -1.23 -25.97
CA ASN A 6 -7.78 -2.39 -25.77
C ASN A 6 -9.25 -1.97 -25.68
N LEU A 7 -9.94 -1.95 -26.83
CA LEU A 7 -11.35 -1.53 -26.94
C LEU A 7 -12.30 -2.43 -26.13
N LEU A 8 -12.04 -3.72 -26.03
CA LEU A 8 -12.87 -4.67 -25.27
C LEU A 8 -12.78 -4.37 -23.77
N ALA A 9 -11.57 -4.13 -23.26
CA ALA A 9 -11.36 -3.73 -21.87
C ALA A 9 -12.00 -2.36 -21.56
N ALA A 10 -11.95 -1.41 -22.52
CA ALA A 10 -12.60 -0.12 -22.38
C ALA A 10 -14.13 -0.27 -22.28
N GLN A 11 -14.74 -1.11 -23.10
CA GLN A 11 -16.17 -1.40 -23.07
C GLN A 11 -16.59 -2.02 -21.73
N GLN A 12 -15.86 -3.01 -21.23
CA GLN A 12 -16.15 -3.66 -19.95
C GLN A 12 -16.06 -2.68 -18.78
N GLU A 13 -15.08 -1.76 -18.78
CA GLU A 13 -14.98 -0.72 -17.73
C GLU A 13 -16.14 0.29 -17.84
N ILE A 14 -16.59 0.65 -19.03
CA ILE A 14 -17.77 1.52 -19.23
C ILE A 14 -19.05 0.84 -18.73
N GLU A 15 -19.27 -0.42 -19.06
CA GLU A 15 -20.42 -1.19 -18.60
C GLU A 15 -20.45 -1.31 -17.08
N LYS A 16 -19.30 -1.56 -16.47
CA LYS A 16 -19.14 -1.59 -15.00
C LYS A 16 -19.46 -0.24 -14.37
N LEU A 17 -18.98 0.86 -14.95
CA LEU A 17 -19.30 2.22 -14.50
C LEU A 17 -20.80 2.53 -14.60
N ALA A 18 -21.46 2.10 -15.67
CA ALA A 18 -22.90 2.28 -15.85
C ALA A 18 -23.75 1.53 -14.81
N LEU A 19 -23.23 0.43 -14.25
CA LEU A 19 -23.86 -0.32 -13.16
C LEU A 19 -23.63 0.31 -11.78
N LEU A 20 -22.53 1.02 -11.60
CA LEU A 20 -22.10 1.57 -10.30
C LEU A 20 -22.56 3.03 -10.09
N LEU A 21 -22.80 3.77 -11.17
CA LEU A 21 -23.13 5.18 -11.11
C LEU A 21 -24.61 5.41 -11.49
N PRO A 22 -25.31 6.35 -10.84
CA PRO A 22 -26.66 6.70 -11.23
C PRO A 22 -26.70 7.32 -12.63
N PRO A 23 -27.80 7.17 -13.38
CA PRO A 23 -27.95 7.81 -14.70
C PRO A 23 -27.79 9.33 -14.60
N GLY A 24 -26.93 9.92 -15.41
CA GLY A 24 -26.72 11.38 -15.43
C GLY A 24 -25.35 11.80 -15.90
N LYS A 25 -25.00 13.07 -15.66
CA LYS A 25 -23.64 13.57 -15.90
C LYS A 25 -22.70 13.02 -14.84
N VAL A 26 -21.71 12.27 -15.27
CA VAL A 26 -20.68 11.70 -14.41
C VAL A 26 -19.43 12.57 -14.52
N ASP A 27 -18.98 13.14 -13.41
CA ASP A 27 -17.74 13.91 -13.39
C ASP A 27 -16.52 13.00 -13.22
N ALA A 28 -15.33 13.55 -13.48
CA ALA A 28 -14.08 12.80 -13.39
C ALA A 28 -13.80 12.29 -11.96
N ALA A 29 -14.29 12.99 -10.94
CA ALA A 29 -14.12 12.58 -9.55
C ALA A 29 -14.97 11.35 -9.22
N ALA A 30 -16.23 11.32 -9.65
CA ALA A 30 -17.13 10.17 -9.49
C ALA A 30 -16.62 8.95 -10.27
N VAL A 31 -16.06 9.15 -11.47
CA VAL A 31 -15.41 8.07 -12.23
C VAL A 31 -14.19 7.54 -11.48
N LEU A 32 -13.34 8.40 -10.95
CA LEU A 32 -12.17 8.00 -10.18
C LEU A 32 -12.55 7.25 -8.91
N GLU A 33 -13.64 7.64 -8.26
CA GLU A 33 -14.16 6.97 -7.07
C GLU A 33 -14.78 5.60 -7.40
N ALA A 34 -15.54 5.50 -8.48
CA ALA A 34 -16.16 4.25 -8.94
C ALA A 34 -15.16 3.27 -9.57
N VAL A 35 -14.11 3.77 -10.24
CA VAL A 35 -13.01 2.97 -10.83
C VAL A 35 -11.88 2.73 -9.83
N ALA A 36 -11.88 3.42 -8.68
CA ALA A 36 -10.98 3.08 -7.59
C ALA A 36 -11.31 1.65 -7.15
N PRO A 37 -10.46 0.64 -7.43
CA PRO A 37 -10.76 -0.72 -6.99
C PRO A 37 -10.87 -0.70 -5.46
N SER A 38 -11.78 -1.46 -4.89
CA SER A 38 -11.85 -1.71 -3.43
C SER A 38 -10.48 -2.04 -2.86
N ALA A 39 -9.67 -2.81 -3.61
CA ALA A 39 -8.29 -3.10 -3.33
C ALA A 39 -7.37 -1.87 -3.15
N ARG A 40 -7.60 -0.77 -3.87
CA ARG A 40 -6.78 0.44 -3.73
C ARG A 40 -7.06 1.16 -2.41
N TYR A 41 -8.31 1.12 -1.95
CA TYR A 41 -8.69 1.62 -0.64
C TYR A 41 -8.07 0.77 0.48
N ASP A 42 -8.11 -0.55 0.35
CA ASP A 42 -7.56 -1.48 1.34
C ASP A 42 -6.02 -1.41 1.43
N VAL A 43 -5.33 -1.16 0.32
CA VAL A 43 -3.89 -0.92 0.30
C VAL A 43 -3.50 0.36 1.07
N PHE A 44 -4.31 1.42 1.02
CA PHE A 44 -4.08 2.62 1.83
C PHE A 44 -4.37 2.35 3.31
N THR A 45 -5.43 1.60 3.61
CA THR A 45 -5.77 1.16 4.97
C THR A 45 -4.65 0.29 5.57
N LEU A 46 -3.98 -0.53 4.75
CA LEU A 46 -2.77 -1.25 5.17
C LEU A 46 -1.66 -0.29 5.60
N GLY A 47 -1.41 0.77 4.81
CA GLY A 47 -0.44 1.81 5.16
C GLY A 47 -0.72 2.43 6.52
N GLU A 48 -1.98 2.78 6.80
CA GLU A 48 -2.40 3.30 8.10
C GLU A 48 -2.17 2.30 9.24
N ALA A 49 -2.51 1.02 9.05
CA ALA A 49 -2.34 -0.03 10.05
C ALA A 49 -0.85 -0.23 10.41
N VAL A 50 0.05 -0.27 9.42
CA VAL A 50 1.49 -0.42 9.70
C VAL A 50 2.08 0.83 10.34
N LEU A 51 1.62 2.04 10.00
CA LEU A 51 2.01 3.28 10.67
C LEU A 51 1.54 3.31 12.13
N ALA A 52 0.33 2.85 12.40
CA ALA A 52 -0.21 2.73 13.76
C ALA A 52 0.52 1.66 14.59
N GLY A 53 1.20 0.69 13.95
CA GLY A 53 1.80 -0.46 14.62
C GLY A 53 0.79 -1.54 14.98
N ASP A 54 -0.38 -1.53 14.36
CA ASP A 54 -1.42 -2.52 14.56
C ASP A 54 -1.16 -3.75 13.70
N ALA A 55 -0.38 -4.67 14.23
CA ALA A 55 0.02 -5.89 13.54
C ALA A 55 -1.19 -6.79 13.20
N VAL A 56 -2.16 -6.90 14.10
CA VAL A 56 -3.35 -7.76 13.90
C VAL A 56 -4.18 -7.23 12.72
N ARG A 57 -4.43 -5.93 12.69
CA ARG A 57 -5.15 -5.27 11.60
C ARG A 57 -4.38 -5.38 10.29
N ALA A 58 -3.07 -5.12 10.30
CA ALA A 58 -2.22 -5.19 9.11
C ALA A 58 -2.22 -6.59 8.49
N LEU A 59 -2.03 -7.64 9.30
CA LEU A 59 -2.05 -9.03 8.83
C LEU A 59 -3.42 -9.45 8.29
N ARG A 60 -4.52 -9.02 8.92
CA ARG A 60 -5.87 -9.26 8.42
C ARG A 60 -6.09 -8.61 7.06
N ILE A 61 -5.62 -7.37 6.87
CA ILE A 61 -5.72 -6.67 5.58
C ILE A 61 -4.89 -7.39 4.51
N VAL A 62 -3.66 -7.79 4.81
CA VAL A 62 -2.81 -8.55 3.86
C VAL A 62 -3.49 -9.85 3.43
N ALA A 63 -4.09 -10.59 4.38
CA ALA A 63 -4.83 -11.81 4.07
C ALA A 63 -6.07 -11.54 3.19
N GLY A 64 -6.81 -10.45 3.47
CA GLY A 64 -7.95 -10.02 2.64
C GLY A 64 -7.52 -9.67 1.22
N LEU A 65 -6.48 -8.86 1.07
CA LEU A 65 -5.93 -8.46 -0.24
C LEU A 65 -5.47 -9.67 -1.07
N ARG A 66 -4.87 -10.66 -0.40
CA ARG A 66 -4.53 -11.95 -1.05
C ARG A 66 -5.78 -12.68 -1.52
N GLY A 67 -6.80 -12.77 -0.68
CA GLY A 67 -8.08 -13.44 -1.00
C GLY A 67 -8.85 -12.76 -2.14
N GLU A 68 -8.70 -11.45 -2.29
CA GLU A 68 -9.30 -10.66 -3.36
C GLU A 68 -8.48 -10.68 -4.67
N GLY A 69 -7.35 -11.38 -4.69
CA GLY A 69 -6.49 -11.47 -5.88
C GLY A 69 -5.75 -10.19 -6.21
N VAL A 70 -5.49 -9.33 -5.22
CA VAL A 70 -4.72 -8.11 -5.42
C VAL A 70 -3.28 -8.44 -5.77
N GLU A 71 -2.70 -7.68 -6.70
CA GLU A 71 -1.30 -7.85 -7.07
C GLU A 71 -0.34 -7.57 -5.90
N PRO A 72 0.53 -8.53 -5.52
CA PRO A 72 1.44 -8.37 -4.38
C PRO A 72 2.41 -7.20 -4.55
N THR A 73 2.69 -6.78 -5.79
CA THR A 73 3.48 -5.58 -6.11
C THR A 73 2.86 -4.31 -5.53
N LEU A 74 1.53 -4.20 -5.58
CA LEU A 74 0.81 -3.03 -5.07
C LEU A 74 0.86 -2.97 -3.54
N VAL A 75 0.76 -4.14 -2.90
CA VAL A 75 0.90 -4.28 -1.44
C VAL A 75 2.31 -3.90 -0.99
N LEU A 76 3.33 -4.43 -1.65
CA LEU A 76 4.73 -4.09 -1.38
C LEU A 76 4.99 -2.58 -1.55
N TRP A 77 4.45 -1.99 -2.62
CA TRP A 77 4.57 -0.55 -2.87
C TRP A 77 3.99 0.27 -1.71
N SER A 78 2.81 -0.09 -1.21
CA SER A 78 2.17 0.62 -0.08
C SER A 78 3.05 0.58 1.17
N ILE A 79 3.52 -0.60 1.56
CA ILE A 79 4.35 -0.78 2.76
C ILE A 79 5.67 -0.02 2.63
N THR A 80 6.33 -0.15 1.48
CA THR A 80 7.64 0.50 1.25
C THR A 80 7.52 2.01 1.14
N ARG A 81 6.38 2.55 0.68
CA ARG A 81 6.09 3.98 0.70
C ARG A 81 6.10 4.50 2.13
N GLU A 82 5.39 3.84 3.06
CA GLU A 82 5.34 4.28 4.45
C GLU A 82 6.69 4.09 5.17
N LEU A 83 7.39 3.00 4.88
CA LEU A 83 8.73 2.78 5.40
C LEU A 83 9.69 3.91 4.99
N ARG A 84 9.64 4.33 3.73
CA ARG A 84 10.44 5.45 3.19
C ARG A 84 10.07 6.77 3.84
N ASN A 85 8.78 7.05 4.00
CA ASN A 85 8.31 8.28 4.65
C ASN A 85 8.81 8.34 6.10
N LEU A 86 8.72 7.26 6.88
CA LEU A 86 9.25 7.20 8.24
C LEU A 86 10.77 7.33 8.29
N TRP A 87 11.48 6.78 7.30
CA TRP A 87 12.94 6.96 7.20
C TRP A 87 13.33 8.43 7.07
N PHE A 88 12.63 9.20 6.23
CA PHE A 88 12.88 10.62 6.06
C PHE A 88 12.53 11.40 7.34
N LEU A 89 11.37 11.12 7.95
CA LEU A 89 11.01 11.73 9.25
C LEU A 89 12.02 11.45 10.35
N ARG A 90 12.58 10.24 10.40
CA ARG A 90 13.65 9.89 11.34
C ARG A 90 14.88 10.76 11.17
N ARG A 91 15.22 11.11 9.94
CA ARG A 91 16.36 11.99 9.60
C ARG A 91 16.10 13.46 9.88
N GLY A 92 14.86 13.83 10.19
CA GLY A 92 14.46 15.22 10.36
C GLY A 92 14.06 15.92 9.08
N ASP A 93 13.89 15.18 7.98
CA ASP A 93 13.50 15.74 6.69
C ASP A 93 12.04 16.23 6.74
N ASP A 94 11.79 17.39 6.12
CA ASP A 94 10.43 17.94 5.96
C ASP A 94 9.74 17.30 4.76
N LEU A 95 8.76 16.42 5.05
CA LEU A 95 8.00 15.72 4.02
C LEU A 95 7.16 16.67 3.14
N SER A 96 6.81 17.87 3.63
CA SER A 96 6.03 18.84 2.87
C SER A 96 6.82 19.49 1.73
N ARG A 97 8.14 19.49 1.82
CA ARG A 97 9.08 20.09 0.86
C ARG A 97 9.65 19.11 -0.15
N ARG A 98 9.28 17.83 -0.05
CA ARG A 98 9.81 16.82 -0.97
C ARG A 98 9.22 16.97 -2.36
N ALA A 99 10.05 16.72 -3.37
CA ALA A 99 9.59 16.58 -4.75
C ALA A 99 8.64 15.37 -4.84
N GLY A 100 7.44 15.57 -5.39
CA GLY A 100 6.41 14.55 -5.56
C GLY A 100 5.02 15.04 -5.16
N PRO A 101 4.00 14.19 -5.28
CA PRO A 101 2.65 14.52 -4.86
C PRO A 101 2.60 14.85 -3.36
N ARG A 102 1.90 15.92 -3.01
CA ARG A 102 1.69 16.29 -1.60
C ARG A 102 0.95 15.16 -0.88
N LEU A 103 1.43 14.82 0.30
CA LEU A 103 0.75 13.85 1.17
C LEU A 103 -0.59 14.45 1.65
N PRO A 104 -1.68 13.67 1.64
CA PRO A 104 -2.93 14.09 2.25
C PRO A 104 -2.72 14.44 3.73
N PRO A 105 -3.46 15.43 4.29
CA PRO A 105 -3.29 15.84 5.69
C PRO A 105 -3.44 14.70 6.70
N GLN A 106 -4.37 13.77 6.43
CA GLN A 106 -4.58 12.57 7.27
C GLN A 106 -3.35 11.66 7.29
N GLN A 107 -2.72 11.43 6.14
CA GLN A 107 -1.51 10.61 6.04
C GLN A 107 -0.32 11.29 6.73
N LEU A 108 -0.18 12.61 6.58
CA LEU A 108 0.85 13.37 7.27
C LEU A 108 0.68 13.27 8.79
N ALA A 109 -0.54 13.43 9.29
CA ALA A 109 -0.84 13.27 10.71
C ALA A 109 -0.55 11.85 11.24
N ALA A 110 -0.81 10.80 10.42
CA ALA A 110 -0.48 9.42 10.78
C ALA A 110 1.03 9.20 10.86
N LEU A 111 1.79 9.76 9.92
CA LEU A 111 3.25 9.71 9.91
C LEU A 111 3.86 10.42 11.11
N GLU A 112 3.36 11.61 11.48
CA GLU A 112 3.82 12.34 12.64
C GLU A 112 3.55 11.56 13.95
N ARG A 113 2.39 10.94 14.08
CA ARG A 113 2.10 10.04 15.22
C ARG A 113 3.02 8.84 15.29
N ALA A 114 3.46 8.32 14.12
CA ALA A 114 4.38 7.19 14.04
C ALA A 114 5.86 7.59 14.27
N ARG A 115 6.22 8.88 14.27
CA ARG A 115 7.59 9.38 14.42
C ARG A 115 8.36 8.80 15.61
N PRO A 116 7.78 8.68 16.83
CA PRO A 116 8.49 8.08 17.96
C PRO A 116 8.88 6.61 17.73
N ARG A 117 8.04 5.87 17.00
CA ARG A 117 8.33 4.48 16.61
C ARG A 117 9.45 4.40 15.58
N ALA A 118 9.53 5.37 14.67
CA ALA A 118 10.57 5.41 13.63
C ALA A 118 11.99 5.33 14.22
N GLN A 119 12.22 5.87 15.41
CA GLN A 119 13.53 5.81 16.07
C GLN A 119 13.95 4.38 16.41
N LYS A 120 13.01 3.47 16.65
CA LYS A 120 13.24 2.09 17.08
C LYS A 120 13.13 1.07 15.96
N LEU A 121 12.67 1.48 14.75
CA LEU A 121 12.49 0.56 13.62
C LEU A 121 13.83 0.08 13.05
N PRO A 122 13.97 -1.22 12.77
CA PRO A 122 15.17 -1.80 12.15
C PRO A 122 15.11 -1.61 10.62
N PHE A 123 15.28 -0.37 10.13
CA PHE A 123 15.09 -0.02 8.72
C PHE A 123 15.88 -0.89 7.74
N ALA A 124 17.14 -1.21 8.04
CA ALA A 124 17.96 -2.07 7.18
C ALA A 124 17.34 -3.46 7.00
N ARG A 125 16.81 -4.02 8.09
CA ARG A 125 16.18 -5.33 8.06
C ARG A 125 14.82 -5.30 7.34
N LEU A 126 14.01 -4.26 7.56
CA LEU A 126 12.76 -4.06 6.83
C LEU A 126 13.00 -3.86 5.33
N ALA A 127 14.03 -3.11 4.95
CA ALA A 127 14.43 -2.95 3.55
C ALA A 127 14.90 -4.28 2.93
N SER A 128 15.66 -5.10 3.67
CA SER A 128 16.07 -6.43 3.21
C SER A 128 14.88 -7.36 2.99
N ARG A 129 13.85 -7.33 3.87
CA ARG A 129 12.61 -8.09 3.67
C ARG A 129 11.84 -7.59 2.44
N ALA A 130 11.71 -6.28 2.29
CA ALA A 130 11.04 -5.70 1.12
C ALA A 130 11.75 -6.11 -0.19
N LEU A 131 13.09 -6.13 -0.21
CA LEU A 131 13.85 -6.62 -1.35
C LEU A 131 13.62 -8.12 -1.61
N ARG A 132 13.51 -8.94 -0.57
CA ARG A 132 13.18 -10.37 -0.71
C ARG A 132 11.80 -10.55 -1.32
N ALA A 133 10.78 -9.83 -0.82
CA ALA A 133 9.44 -9.84 -1.38
C ALA A 133 9.45 -9.42 -2.86
N ASP A 134 10.16 -8.36 -3.23
CA ASP A 134 10.31 -7.90 -4.63
C ASP A 134 10.92 -8.99 -5.52
N ARG A 135 11.97 -9.67 -5.04
CA ARG A 135 12.60 -10.75 -5.78
C ARG A 135 11.71 -11.98 -5.95
N MET A 136 10.88 -12.30 -4.95
CA MET A 136 9.87 -13.38 -5.02
C MET A 136 8.77 -13.02 -6.03
N ILE A 137 8.24 -11.80 -5.98
CA ILE A 137 7.22 -11.29 -6.92
C ILE A 137 7.74 -11.37 -8.37
N LYS A 138 9.02 -11.07 -8.58
CA LYS A 138 9.68 -11.11 -9.89
C LYS A 138 10.18 -12.52 -10.31
N GLY A 139 9.89 -13.55 -9.52
CA GLY A 139 10.34 -14.91 -9.81
C GLY A 139 11.86 -15.11 -9.68
N ARG A 140 12.59 -14.19 -9.03
CA ARG A 140 14.05 -14.23 -8.86
C ARG A 140 14.48 -14.87 -7.53
N LEU A 141 13.53 -15.21 -6.69
CA LEU A 141 13.75 -15.90 -5.41
C LEU A 141 12.58 -16.85 -5.20
N ALA A 142 12.86 -18.09 -4.82
CA ALA A 142 11.83 -19.06 -4.45
C ALA A 142 11.13 -18.66 -3.15
N GLY A 143 9.83 -18.92 -3.06
CA GLY A 143 8.98 -18.64 -1.90
C GLY A 143 7.66 -17.97 -2.28
N ASP A 144 6.78 -17.84 -1.30
CA ASP A 144 5.51 -17.14 -1.46
C ASP A 144 5.70 -15.66 -1.08
N PRO A 145 5.50 -14.71 -2.01
CA PRO A 145 5.63 -13.29 -1.71
C PRO A 145 4.65 -12.81 -0.63
N TRP A 146 3.48 -13.44 -0.49
CA TRP A 146 2.49 -13.07 0.51
C TRP A 146 2.92 -13.39 1.94
N ASP A 147 3.66 -14.49 2.12
CA ASP A 147 4.24 -14.84 3.42
C ASP A 147 5.32 -13.80 3.80
N GLU A 148 6.18 -13.41 2.85
CA GLU A 148 7.21 -12.40 3.10
C GLU A 148 6.61 -11.00 3.34
N LEU A 149 5.51 -10.64 2.65
CA LEU A 149 4.74 -9.41 2.90
C LEU A 149 4.12 -9.40 4.30
N SER A 150 3.57 -10.53 4.74
CA SER A 150 3.02 -10.70 6.09
C SER A 150 4.10 -10.52 7.16
N LEU A 151 5.26 -11.14 6.97
CA LEU A 151 6.40 -10.98 7.86
C LEU A 151 6.93 -9.54 7.88
N LEU A 152 6.97 -8.87 6.72
CA LEU A 152 7.35 -7.47 6.61
C LEU A 152 6.40 -6.57 7.41
N CYS A 153 5.08 -6.77 7.27
CA CYS A 153 4.07 -6.03 8.03
C CYS A 153 4.20 -6.26 9.54
N ALA A 154 4.33 -7.53 9.96
CA ALA A 154 4.46 -7.87 11.38
C ALA A 154 5.69 -7.20 12.00
N GLU A 155 6.84 -7.26 11.32
CA GLU A 155 8.08 -6.66 11.79
C GLU A 155 8.02 -5.13 11.76
N PHE A 156 7.39 -4.53 10.76
CA PHE A 156 7.16 -3.10 10.69
C PHE A 156 6.27 -2.63 11.87
N CYS A 157 5.29 -3.42 12.27
CA CYS A 157 4.48 -3.16 13.46
C CYS A 157 5.23 -3.39 14.79
N GLY A 158 6.47 -3.88 14.75
CA GLY A 158 7.31 -4.09 15.94
C GLY A 158 7.25 -5.51 16.52
N MET A 159 6.59 -6.46 15.84
CA MET A 159 6.65 -7.86 16.23
C MET A 159 8.07 -8.41 15.97
N ARG A 160 8.59 -9.14 16.94
CA ARG A 160 9.85 -9.87 16.71
C ARG A 160 9.53 -11.22 16.09
N PRO A 161 10.14 -11.59 14.95
CA PRO A 161 9.99 -12.95 14.44
C PRO A 161 10.53 -13.94 15.49
N LEU A 162 9.83 -15.04 15.64
CA LEU A 162 10.34 -16.19 16.37
C LEU A 162 11.68 -16.61 15.72
N ARG A 163 12.70 -16.83 16.53
CA ARG A 163 14.01 -17.32 16.07
C ARG A 163 13.90 -18.76 15.68
#